data_0e06fecc219e014031ab5a97bdc1d18b
#
_entry.id   0e06fecc219e014031ab5a97bdc1d18b
#
_cell.length_a   1.000
_cell.length_b   1.000
_cell.length_c   1.000
_cell.angle_alpha   90.00
_cell.angle_beta   90.00
_cell.angle_gamma   90.00
#
_symmetry.space_group_name_H-M   'P 1'
#
loop_
_entity.id
_entity.type
_entity.pdbx_description
1 polymer ?
#
loop_
_entity_poly.entity_id
_entity_poly.type
_entity_poly.pdbx_seq_one_letter_code
_entity_poly.pdbx_strand_id
1 'polypeptide(L)'
;MAIDRTSKFAFVELHEKATRRIAADFLCALVAAVPYTIHTVLTDNGITFADQPRYRSGPTARFRGHAFDRVCREHGIKHRLTKPYHPWTNGQAERMNRTIKDATVKVFHYETLESLSAHVLAFVTAYNFAKHLKALRWRTPFQAICDAWTKDPAPFRTNPHHLIPGPHI
;
A
#
# COMPACT_ATOMS: atom_id res chain seq x y z
N MET A 1 -1.17 3.00 -4.19
CA MET A 1 -0.31 1.81 -4.03
C MET A 1 0.38 1.85 -2.67
N ALA A 2 0.41 0.72 -1.97
CA ALA A 2 1.15 0.48 -0.74
C ALA A 2 2.13 -0.69 -0.92
N ILE A 3 3.21 -0.70 -0.14
CA ILE A 3 4.16 -1.80 -0.09
C ILE A 3 4.57 -2.06 1.37
N ASP A 4 4.47 -3.31 1.80
CA ASP A 4 4.97 -3.72 3.11
C ASP A 4 6.51 -3.71 3.10
N ARG A 5 7.09 -3.00 4.05
CA ARG A 5 8.55 -2.87 4.15
C ARG A 5 9.25 -4.17 4.50
N THR A 6 8.57 -5.10 5.14
CA THR A 6 9.12 -6.39 5.58
C THR A 6 8.95 -7.44 4.50
N SER A 7 7.73 -7.80 4.18
CA SER A 7 7.41 -8.86 3.21
C SER A 7 7.55 -8.43 1.75
N LYS A 8 7.63 -7.11 1.47
CA LYS A 8 7.56 -6.53 0.11
C LYS A 8 6.23 -6.78 -0.59
N PHE A 9 5.20 -7.23 0.12
CA PHE A 9 3.87 -7.40 -0.43
C PHE A 9 3.32 -6.04 -0.90
N ALA A 10 2.82 -6.00 -2.11
CA ALA A 10 2.29 -4.80 -2.74
C ALA A 10 0.77 -4.86 -2.84
N PHE A 11 0.10 -3.75 -2.53
CA PHE A 11 -1.33 -3.55 -2.71
C PHE A 11 -1.57 -2.33 -3.60
N VAL A 12 -2.41 -2.48 -4.62
CA VAL A 12 -2.62 -1.44 -5.64
C VAL A 12 -4.09 -1.28 -5.94
N GLU A 13 -4.52 -0.05 -6.08
CA GLU A 13 -5.76 0.36 -6.74
C GLU A 13 -5.45 1.46 -7.74
N LEU A 14 -6.16 1.48 -8.85
CA LEU A 14 -6.13 2.55 -9.84
C LEU A 14 -7.39 3.40 -9.71
N HIS A 15 -7.19 4.72 -9.73
CA HIS A 15 -8.26 5.69 -9.66
C HIS A 15 -7.97 6.82 -10.67
N GLU A 16 -8.99 7.38 -11.28
CA GLU A 16 -8.86 8.52 -12.20
C GLU A 16 -8.30 9.78 -11.51
N LYS A 17 -8.61 9.95 -10.23
CA LYS A 17 -8.23 11.12 -9.43
C LYS A 17 -7.66 10.71 -8.09
N ALA A 18 -6.65 11.44 -7.63
CA ALA A 18 -6.09 11.29 -6.29
C ALA A 18 -6.75 12.33 -5.35
N THR A 19 -7.73 11.90 -4.58
CA THR A 19 -8.41 12.75 -3.59
C THR A 19 -8.14 12.28 -2.17
N ARG A 20 -8.38 13.15 -1.16
CA ARG A 20 -8.26 12.81 0.26
C ARG A 20 -9.16 11.63 0.65
N ARG A 21 -10.39 11.60 0.08
CA ARG A 21 -11.35 10.53 0.32
C ARG A 21 -10.86 9.21 -0.25
N ILE A 22 -10.43 9.20 -1.51
CA ILE A 22 -9.90 8.00 -2.16
C ILE A 22 -8.67 7.46 -1.40
N ALA A 23 -7.79 8.33 -0.88
CA ALA A 23 -6.66 7.88 -0.07
C ALA A 23 -7.11 7.23 1.24
N ALA A 24 -8.17 7.74 1.87
CA ALA A 24 -8.75 7.14 3.07
C ALA A 24 -9.44 5.80 2.78
N ASP A 25 -10.23 5.73 1.69
CA ASP A 25 -10.90 4.50 1.24
C ASP A 25 -9.86 3.43 0.87
N PHE A 26 -8.77 3.81 0.19
CA PHE A 26 -7.63 2.94 -0.11
C PHE A 26 -6.99 2.35 1.15
N LEU A 27 -6.86 3.14 2.23
CA LEU A 27 -6.33 2.62 3.49
C LEU A 27 -7.28 1.60 4.13
N CYS A 28 -8.60 1.84 4.08
CA CYS A 28 -9.59 0.86 4.53
C CYS A 28 -9.49 -0.45 3.74
N ALA A 29 -9.40 -0.36 2.41
CA ALA A 29 -9.25 -1.52 1.54
C ALA A 29 -7.92 -2.27 1.82
N LEU A 30 -6.82 -1.57 2.00
CA LEU A 30 -5.53 -2.15 2.39
C LEU A 30 -5.64 -2.91 3.72
N VAL A 31 -6.25 -2.29 4.75
CA VAL A 31 -6.45 -2.94 6.06
C VAL A 31 -7.29 -4.20 5.92
N ALA A 32 -8.31 -4.21 5.07
CA ALA A 32 -9.13 -5.39 4.82
C ALA A 32 -8.37 -6.50 4.08
N ALA A 33 -7.50 -6.12 3.13
CA ALA A 33 -6.80 -7.05 2.24
C ALA A 33 -5.65 -7.81 2.91
N VAL A 34 -4.96 -7.21 3.90
CA VAL A 34 -3.80 -7.88 4.53
C VAL A 34 -4.21 -8.72 5.75
N PRO A 35 -3.58 -9.88 5.99
CA PRO A 35 -3.96 -10.78 7.09
C PRO A 35 -3.43 -10.36 8.45
N TYR A 36 -2.62 -9.30 8.52
CA TYR A 36 -1.95 -8.84 9.73
C TYR A 36 -2.37 -7.42 10.12
N THR A 37 -2.09 -7.05 11.37
CA THR A 37 -2.33 -5.70 11.88
C THR A 37 -1.28 -4.73 11.36
N ILE A 38 -1.73 -3.63 10.76
CA ILE A 38 -0.84 -2.54 10.33
C ILE A 38 -0.61 -1.60 11.51
N HIS A 39 0.62 -1.53 12.01
CA HIS A 39 0.95 -0.64 13.13
C HIS A 39 1.33 0.78 12.69
N THR A 40 1.93 0.90 11.52
CA THR A 40 2.43 2.20 11.03
C THR A 40 2.29 2.29 9.53
N VAL A 41 1.81 3.42 9.04
CA VAL A 41 1.82 3.78 7.62
C VAL A 41 2.70 5.00 7.44
N LEU A 42 3.58 4.95 6.45
CA LEU A 42 4.43 6.06 6.02
C LEU A 42 3.93 6.57 4.67
N THR A 43 3.62 7.85 4.60
CA THR A 43 3.24 8.53 3.34
C THR A 43 4.18 9.71 3.06
N ASP A 44 4.13 10.21 1.85
CA ASP A 44 4.69 11.53 1.55
C ASP A 44 3.83 12.66 2.17
N ASN A 45 4.28 13.92 1.97
CA ASN A 45 3.57 15.10 2.45
C ASN A 45 2.50 15.61 1.47
N GLY A 46 2.08 14.78 0.50
CA GLY A 46 1.06 15.14 -0.47
C GLY A 46 -0.28 15.50 0.20
N ILE A 47 -1.02 16.42 -0.45
CA ILE A 47 -2.32 16.90 0.06
C ILE A 47 -3.39 15.80 0.18
N THR A 48 -3.17 14.66 -0.45
CA THR A 48 -4.03 13.47 -0.35
C THR A 48 -3.87 12.74 0.97
N PHE A 49 -2.73 12.90 1.64
CA PHE A 49 -2.39 12.21 2.89
C PHE A 49 -2.28 13.13 4.11
N ALA A 50 -1.98 14.42 3.88
CA ALA A 50 -1.77 15.35 4.97
C ALA A 50 -2.29 16.76 4.63
N ASP A 51 -2.71 17.49 5.67
CA ASP A 51 -2.99 18.90 5.52
C ASP A 51 -1.70 19.70 5.28
N GLN A 52 -1.81 20.75 4.46
CA GLN A 52 -0.70 21.67 4.26
C GLN A 52 -0.28 22.30 5.60
N PRO A 53 1.02 22.61 5.82
CA PRO A 53 1.52 23.19 7.08
C PRO A 53 0.71 24.38 7.58
N ARG A 54 0.27 25.26 6.69
CA ARG A 54 -0.55 26.45 7.00
C ARG A 54 -1.92 26.13 7.61
N TYR A 55 -2.43 24.89 7.43
CA TYR A 55 -3.74 24.47 7.97
C TYR A 55 -3.61 23.55 9.18
N ARG A 56 -2.38 23.17 9.58
CA ARG A 56 -2.13 22.31 10.73
C ARG A 56 -2.19 23.06 12.06
N SER A 57 -2.07 24.39 12.03
CA SER A 57 -2.14 25.29 13.19
C SER A 57 -3.28 26.31 13.00
N GLY A 58 -3.97 26.60 14.09
CA GLY A 58 -5.06 27.59 14.10
C GLY A 58 -6.27 27.10 14.88
N PRO A 59 -7.24 28.00 15.21
CA PRO A 59 -8.39 27.69 16.08
C PRO A 59 -9.26 26.54 15.59
N THR A 60 -9.32 26.31 14.28
CA THR A 60 -10.15 25.27 13.63
C THR A 60 -9.37 24.00 13.27
N ALA A 61 -8.05 23.96 13.47
CA ALA A 61 -7.19 22.83 13.06
C ALA A 61 -7.65 21.51 13.71
N ARG A 62 -8.01 21.51 14.98
CA ARG A 62 -8.50 20.33 15.74
C ARG A 62 -9.84 19.78 15.24
N PHE A 63 -10.64 20.59 14.54
CA PHE A 63 -11.95 20.19 14.01
C PHE A 63 -11.86 19.72 12.54
N ARG A 64 -10.73 19.92 11.86
CA ARG A 64 -10.50 19.63 10.44
C ARG A 64 -9.62 18.40 10.19
N GLY A 65 -9.67 17.39 11.07
CA GLY A 65 -8.84 16.21 10.93
C GLY A 65 -8.85 15.64 9.49
N HIS A 66 -7.66 15.41 8.93
CA HIS A 66 -7.52 14.85 7.59
C HIS A 66 -8.21 13.48 7.51
N ALA A 67 -8.92 13.19 6.41
CA ALA A 67 -9.68 11.94 6.24
C ALA A 67 -8.78 10.70 6.43
N PHE A 68 -7.57 10.73 5.92
CA PHE A 68 -6.58 9.67 6.07
C PHE A 68 -6.19 9.45 7.55
N ASP A 69 -5.94 10.55 8.31
CA ASP A 69 -5.60 10.46 9.74
C ASP A 69 -6.78 9.95 10.59
N ARG A 70 -8.01 10.21 10.15
CA ARG A 70 -9.20 9.66 10.81
C ARG A 70 -9.24 8.14 10.69
N VAL A 71 -9.06 7.60 9.48
CA VAL A 71 -9.00 6.15 9.25
C VAL A 71 -7.82 5.53 10.01
N CYS A 72 -6.65 6.18 10.02
CA CYS A 72 -5.52 5.71 10.82
C CYS A 72 -5.89 5.57 12.30
N ARG A 73 -6.58 6.56 12.88
CA ARG A 73 -7.02 6.52 14.30
C ARG A 73 -8.07 5.43 14.56
N GLU A 74 -9.04 5.28 13.66
CA GLU A 74 -10.09 4.25 13.76
C GLU A 74 -9.50 2.83 13.78
N HIS A 75 -8.40 2.61 13.06
CA HIS A 75 -7.70 1.33 13.00
C HIS A 75 -6.47 1.22 13.93
N GLY A 76 -6.22 2.21 14.79
CA GLY A 76 -5.05 2.22 15.69
C GLY A 76 -3.70 2.32 14.96
N ILE A 77 -3.69 2.84 13.74
CA ILE A 77 -2.51 2.95 12.88
C ILE A 77 -1.77 4.26 13.15
N LYS A 78 -0.46 4.19 13.39
CA LYS A 78 0.38 5.38 13.49
C LYS A 78 0.70 5.91 12.10
N HIS A 79 0.17 7.09 11.75
CA HIS A 79 0.54 7.77 10.52
C HIS A 79 1.86 8.54 10.69
N ARG A 80 2.79 8.32 9.78
CA ARG A 80 4.08 9.02 9.71
C ARG A 80 4.25 9.65 8.35
N LEU A 81 4.72 10.87 8.32
CA LEU A 81 5.09 11.58 7.08
C LEU A 81 6.58 11.42 6.81
N THR A 82 6.96 11.36 5.55
CA THR A 82 8.38 11.43 5.15
C THR A 82 8.95 12.78 5.57
N LYS A 83 10.21 12.77 6.00
CA LYS A 83 10.92 14.02 6.30
C LYS A 83 11.18 14.77 4.99
N PRO A 84 10.94 16.09 4.93
CA PRO A 84 11.36 16.90 3.81
C PRO A 84 12.85 16.68 3.51
N TYR A 85 13.23 16.66 2.26
CA TYR A 85 14.61 16.45 1.79
C TYR A 85 15.24 15.09 2.13
N HIS A 86 14.44 14.08 2.51
CA HIS A 86 14.90 12.71 2.74
C HIS A 86 14.19 11.71 1.80
N PRO A 87 14.48 11.72 0.49
CA PRO A 87 13.77 10.93 -0.52
C PRO A 87 13.87 9.41 -0.28
N TRP A 88 14.97 8.94 0.33
CA TRP A 88 15.15 7.51 0.63
C TRP A 88 14.11 6.90 1.58
N THR A 89 13.38 7.74 2.33
CA THR A 89 12.34 7.24 3.26
C THR A 89 11.15 6.62 2.53
N ASN A 90 10.86 7.02 1.28
CA ASN A 90 9.80 6.49 0.42
C ASN A 90 10.31 5.61 -0.74
N GLY A 91 11.61 5.34 -0.78
CA GLY A 91 12.28 4.70 -1.92
C GLY A 91 11.74 3.32 -2.30
N GLN A 92 11.10 2.58 -1.38
CA GLN A 92 10.48 1.29 -1.73
C GLN A 92 9.20 1.49 -2.54
N ALA A 93 8.34 2.41 -2.15
CA ALA A 93 7.12 2.75 -2.88
C ALA A 93 7.46 3.34 -4.27
N GLU A 94 8.43 4.25 -4.34
CA GLU A 94 8.90 4.81 -5.60
C GLU A 94 9.46 3.74 -6.55
N ARG A 95 10.27 2.82 -6.02
CA ARG A 95 10.81 1.69 -6.80
C ARG A 95 9.69 0.78 -7.30
N MET A 96 8.70 0.46 -6.47
CA MET A 96 7.58 -0.37 -6.89
C MET A 96 6.71 0.33 -7.93
N ASN A 97 6.44 1.63 -7.77
CA ASN A 97 5.76 2.44 -8.80
C ASN A 97 6.50 2.41 -10.14
N ARG A 98 7.84 2.56 -10.11
CA ARG A 98 8.66 2.44 -11.31
C ARG A 98 8.53 1.05 -11.93
N THR A 99 8.64 0.00 -11.13
CA THR A 99 8.53 -1.40 -11.58
C THR A 99 7.18 -1.67 -12.25
N ILE A 100 6.07 -1.18 -11.67
CA ILE A 100 4.74 -1.31 -12.27
C ILE A 100 4.69 -0.55 -13.60
N LYS A 101 5.14 0.71 -13.64
CA LYS A 101 5.15 1.50 -14.88
C LYS A 101 6.01 0.87 -15.97
N ASP A 102 7.16 0.33 -15.63
CA ASP A 102 8.06 -0.35 -16.57
C ASP A 102 7.44 -1.62 -17.16
N ALA A 103 6.60 -2.31 -16.40
CA ALA A 103 5.91 -3.52 -16.84
C ALA A 103 4.56 -3.25 -17.54
N THR A 104 4.03 -2.04 -17.48
CA THR A 104 2.71 -1.69 -18.01
C THR A 104 2.76 -0.49 -18.96
N VAL A 105 2.49 0.72 -18.47
CA VAL A 105 2.28 1.93 -19.29
C VAL A 105 3.47 2.38 -20.16
N LYS A 106 4.67 1.88 -19.88
CA LYS A 106 5.83 2.17 -20.72
C LYS A 106 5.99 1.19 -21.90
N VAL A 107 5.32 0.06 -21.85
CA VAL A 107 5.45 -1.02 -22.87
C VAL A 107 4.16 -1.17 -23.66
N PHE A 108 3.02 -0.96 -23.02
CA PHE A 108 1.71 -1.21 -23.62
C PHE A 108 0.89 0.06 -23.70
N HIS A 109 0.11 0.18 -24.76
CA HIS A 109 -0.93 1.19 -24.90
C HIS A 109 -2.27 0.64 -24.36
N TYR A 110 -3.04 1.46 -23.67
CA TYR A 110 -4.34 1.07 -23.10
C TYR A 110 -5.41 2.04 -23.58
N GLU A 111 -6.50 1.52 -24.08
CA GLU A 111 -7.63 2.32 -24.54
C GLU A 111 -8.52 2.76 -23.37
N THR A 112 -8.57 1.95 -22.29
CA THR A 112 -9.43 2.21 -21.13
C THR A 112 -8.66 2.07 -19.82
N LEU A 113 -9.18 2.72 -18.76
CA LEU A 113 -8.64 2.59 -17.41
C LEU A 113 -8.82 1.17 -16.86
N GLU A 114 -9.92 0.49 -17.26
CA GLU A 114 -10.23 -0.88 -16.86
C GLU A 114 -9.18 -1.86 -17.39
N SER A 115 -8.78 -1.73 -18.67
CA SER A 115 -7.75 -2.58 -19.25
C SER A 115 -6.40 -2.38 -18.60
N LEU A 116 -6.03 -1.12 -18.29
CA LEU A 116 -4.84 -0.82 -17.51
C LEU A 116 -4.92 -1.40 -16.09
N SER A 117 -6.08 -1.24 -15.42
CA SER A 117 -6.30 -1.75 -14.08
C SER A 117 -6.16 -3.27 -14.01
N ALA A 118 -6.79 -4.00 -14.94
CA ALA A 118 -6.68 -5.45 -15.03
C ALA A 118 -5.22 -5.90 -15.20
N HIS A 119 -4.45 -5.24 -16.08
CA HIS A 119 -3.05 -5.58 -16.29
C HIS A 119 -2.18 -5.27 -15.06
N VAL A 120 -2.36 -4.11 -14.42
CA VAL A 120 -1.65 -3.76 -13.19
C VAL A 120 -1.96 -4.75 -12.06
N LEU A 121 -3.22 -5.15 -11.89
CA LEU A 121 -3.61 -6.13 -10.88
C LEU A 121 -3.02 -7.51 -11.16
N ALA A 122 -3.03 -7.97 -12.42
CA ALA A 122 -2.39 -9.22 -12.82
C ALA A 122 -0.89 -9.21 -12.55
N PHE A 123 -0.21 -8.09 -12.89
CA PHE A 123 1.21 -7.91 -12.62
C PHE A 123 1.51 -7.95 -11.11
N VAL A 124 0.74 -7.23 -10.29
CA VAL A 124 0.94 -7.18 -8.84
C VAL A 124 0.63 -8.53 -8.18
N THR A 125 -0.36 -9.25 -8.68
CA THR A 125 -0.65 -10.62 -8.25
C THR A 125 0.54 -11.54 -8.54
N ALA A 126 1.06 -11.53 -9.76
CA ALA A 126 2.25 -12.30 -10.12
C ALA A 126 3.48 -11.87 -9.29
N TYR A 127 3.65 -10.57 -9.03
CA TYR A 127 4.70 -10.06 -8.16
C TYR A 127 4.59 -10.61 -6.72
N ASN A 128 3.39 -10.61 -6.15
CA ASN A 128 3.17 -11.05 -4.78
C ASN A 128 3.29 -12.57 -4.59
N PHE A 129 2.82 -13.36 -5.55
CA PHE A 129 2.64 -14.80 -5.38
C PHE A 129 3.64 -15.66 -6.18
N ALA A 130 4.24 -15.12 -7.26
CA ALA A 130 5.13 -15.89 -8.12
C ALA A 130 6.55 -15.33 -8.19
N LYS A 131 6.76 -14.02 -8.01
CA LYS A 131 8.08 -13.43 -8.16
C LYS A 131 8.96 -13.65 -6.93
N HIS A 132 10.05 -14.39 -7.09
CA HIS A 132 11.08 -14.58 -6.06
C HIS A 132 11.99 -13.36 -5.96
N LEU A 133 12.19 -12.84 -4.74
CA LEU A 133 12.97 -11.64 -4.49
C LEU A 133 14.27 -11.98 -3.73
N LYS A 134 15.41 -11.52 -4.26
CA LYS A 134 16.72 -11.67 -3.59
C LYS A 134 16.70 -11.09 -2.17
N ALA A 135 16.01 -9.94 -1.98
CA ALA A 135 15.86 -9.29 -0.68
C ALA A 135 15.09 -10.13 0.35
N LEU A 136 14.32 -11.12 -0.09
CA LEU A 136 13.57 -12.07 0.73
C LEU A 136 14.21 -13.48 0.72
N ARG A 137 15.50 -13.57 0.42
CA ARG A 137 16.22 -14.84 0.31
C ARG A 137 15.54 -15.80 -0.69
N TRP A 138 15.20 -15.25 -1.87
CA TRP A 138 14.53 -15.98 -2.96
C TRP A 138 13.13 -16.53 -2.61
N ARG A 139 12.42 -15.87 -1.70
CA ARG A 139 10.99 -16.11 -1.43
C ARG A 139 10.12 -15.09 -2.16
N THR A 140 8.87 -15.46 -2.38
CA THR A 140 7.86 -14.49 -2.83
C THR A 140 7.42 -13.61 -1.65
N PRO A 141 6.86 -12.41 -1.91
CA PRO A 141 6.25 -11.58 -0.87
C PRO A 141 5.24 -12.33 -0.02
N PHE A 142 4.39 -13.14 -0.64
CA PHE A 142 3.38 -13.92 0.08
C PHE A 142 3.99 -15.04 0.95
N GLN A 143 5.00 -15.75 0.44
CA GLN A 143 5.74 -16.74 1.26
C GLN A 143 6.38 -16.10 2.48
N ALA A 144 6.91 -14.86 2.35
CA ALA A 144 7.47 -14.15 3.50
C ALA A 144 6.41 -13.80 4.56
N ILE A 145 5.15 -13.55 4.17
CA ILE A 145 4.03 -13.38 5.09
C ILE A 145 3.71 -14.70 5.80
N CYS A 146 3.64 -15.80 5.06
CA CYS A 146 3.38 -17.14 5.64
C CYS A 146 4.47 -17.56 6.63
N ASP A 147 5.74 -17.29 6.30
CA ASP A 147 6.86 -17.57 7.22
C ASP A 147 6.79 -16.73 8.49
N ALA A 148 6.38 -15.44 8.36
CA ALA A 148 6.20 -14.58 9.52
C ALA A 148 5.07 -15.08 10.42
N TRP A 149 3.96 -15.56 9.85
CA TRP A 149 2.88 -16.22 10.58
C TRP A 149 3.36 -17.46 11.32
N THR A 150 4.11 -18.33 10.65
CA THR A 150 4.61 -19.58 11.25
C THR A 150 5.55 -19.27 12.44
N LYS A 151 6.32 -18.18 12.35
CA LYS A 151 7.24 -17.77 13.40
C LYS A 151 6.53 -17.10 14.58
N ASP A 152 5.58 -16.21 14.31
CA ASP A 152 4.83 -15.47 15.31
C ASP A 152 3.43 -15.11 14.75
N PRO A 153 2.37 -15.84 15.13
CA PRO A 153 1.02 -15.56 14.69
C PRO A 153 0.35 -14.38 15.39
N ALA A 154 0.90 -13.87 16.51
CA ALA A 154 0.24 -12.84 17.33
C ALA A 154 -0.10 -11.55 16.59
N PRO A 155 0.73 -11.02 15.66
CA PRO A 155 0.38 -9.81 14.89
C PRO A 155 -0.71 -10.03 13.82
N PHE A 156 -1.11 -11.26 13.57
CA PHE A 156 -2.03 -11.60 12.49
C PHE A 156 -3.48 -11.69 12.98
N ARG A 157 -4.40 -11.27 12.13
CA ARG A 157 -5.85 -11.36 12.35
C ARG A 157 -6.44 -12.64 11.79
N THR A 158 -5.85 -13.17 10.73
CA THR A 158 -6.27 -14.38 10.04
C THR A 158 -5.04 -15.18 9.57
N ASN A 159 -5.20 -16.49 9.44
CA ASN A 159 -4.15 -17.32 8.87
C ASN A 159 -3.94 -16.99 7.39
N PRO A 160 -2.73 -16.54 6.98
CA PRO A 160 -2.47 -16.16 5.59
C PRO A 160 -2.59 -17.35 4.61
N HIS A 161 -2.42 -18.58 5.05
CA HIS A 161 -2.59 -19.75 4.19
C HIS A 161 -4.02 -19.91 3.66
N HIS A 162 -5.02 -19.24 4.27
CA HIS A 162 -6.39 -19.20 3.77
C HIS A 162 -6.60 -18.13 2.67
N LEU A 163 -5.62 -17.25 2.44
CA LEU A 163 -5.63 -16.24 1.40
C LEU A 163 -5.03 -16.77 0.09
N ILE A 164 -5.33 -18.00 -0.27
CA ILE A 164 -4.94 -18.52 -1.59
C ILE A 164 -5.74 -17.72 -2.61
N PRO A 165 -5.10 -17.02 -3.58
CA PRO A 165 -5.84 -16.45 -4.68
C PRO A 165 -6.55 -17.60 -5.38
N GLY A 166 -7.87 -17.62 -5.25
CA GLY A 166 -8.68 -18.55 -6.01
C GLY A 166 -8.39 -18.39 -7.50
N PRO A 167 -8.60 -19.42 -8.32
CA PRO A 167 -8.59 -19.22 -9.75
C PRO A 167 -9.61 -18.13 -10.04
N HIS A 168 -9.15 -17.02 -10.59
CA HIS A 168 -10.02 -16.00 -11.13
C HIS A 168 -10.69 -16.60 -12.36
N ILE A 169 -11.87 -17.20 -12.13
CA ILE A 169 -12.75 -17.65 -13.18
C ILE A 169 -13.57 -16.44 -13.62
#